data_0309b2ee637be7505280e9a3bdc35767
#
_entry.id   0309b2ee637be7505280e9a3bdc35767
#
_cell.length_a   1.000
_cell.length_b   1.000
_cell.length_c   1.000
_cell.angle_alpha   90.00
_cell.angle_beta   90.00
_cell.angle_gamma   90.00
#
_symmetry.space_group_name_H-M   'P 1'
#
loop_
_entity.id
_entity.type
_entity.pdbx_description
1 polymer ?
#
loop_
_entity_poly.entity_id
_entity_poly.type
_entity_poly.pdbx_seq_one_letter_code
_entity_poly.pdbx_strand_id
1 'polypeptide(L)'
;MLVGGGGGINKKYIVKIFSPQSKKKERFIKSFFKGDYYLNLLKETQRIRGDGFVGVNDFYLLAEKKVFNYSNIFIMILEYIERECISNIILNDEIKTKIKAKVEELHRHNMVMGDIQTSNFILSHGEIRIIDCSGKYPNAYRKAEDRFNLWNRLGIAPTTTDFYCFLVSYEKFLKQQIRLLKRKILYKINPLHLAK
;
A
#
# COMPACT_ATOMS: atom_id res chain seq x y z
N MET A 1 13.41 13.13 -1.35
CA MET A 1 14.06 14.43 -1.08
C MET A 1 13.50 14.95 0.24
N LEU A 2 14.36 15.28 1.20
CA LEU A 2 13.98 15.87 2.49
C LEU A 2 14.07 17.40 2.38
N VAL A 3 13.04 18.12 2.79
CA VAL A 3 13.04 19.58 2.83
C VAL A 3 12.83 19.99 4.29
N GLY A 4 13.76 20.76 4.85
CA GLY A 4 13.66 21.37 6.18
C GLY A 4 13.02 22.73 6.10
N GLY A 5 11.98 22.98 6.91
CA GLY A 5 11.33 24.29 7.04
C GLY A 5 11.82 25.01 8.29
N GLY A 6 12.27 26.24 8.15
CA GLY A 6 12.73 27.08 9.26
C GLY A 6 11.58 27.70 10.03
N GLY A 7 11.66 27.64 11.37
CA GLY A 7 10.78 28.36 12.30
C GLY A 7 10.10 27.47 13.35
N GLY A 8 10.67 27.33 14.52
CA GLY A 8 10.00 26.97 15.77
C GLY A 8 9.64 25.50 16.07
N ILE A 9 9.40 24.66 15.10
CA ILE A 9 9.36 23.19 15.20
C ILE A 9 9.93 22.67 13.89
N ASN A 10 11.07 21.98 13.95
CA ASN A 10 11.70 21.38 12.77
C ASN A 10 10.85 20.20 12.23
N LYS A 11 9.72 20.50 11.61
CA LYS A 11 8.91 19.50 10.91
C LYS A 11 9.62 19.10 9.62
N LYS A 12 9.99 17.83 9.53
CA LYS A 12 10.55 17.24 8.30
C LYS A 12 9.40 16.72 7.43
N TYR A 13 9.54 16.82 6.12
CA TYR A 13 8.54 16.35 5.16
C TYR A 13 9.17 15.42 4.13
N ILE A 14 8.37 14.50 3.59
CA ILE A 14 8.72 13.70 2.42
C ILE A 14 8.03 14.31 1.21
N VAL A 15 8.82 14.67 0.19
CA VAL A 15 8.29 15.08 -1.11
C VAL A 15 8.46 13.92 -2.08
N LYS A 16 7.34 13.36 -2.55
CA LYS A 16 7.31 12.34 -3.60
C LYS A 16 6.92 12.99 -4.91
N ILE A 17 7.81 12.93 -5.91
CA ILE A 17 7.52 13.38 -7.28
C ILE A 17 7.50 12.15 -8.15
N PHE A 18 6.41 11.94 -8.86
CA PHE A 18 6.23 10.74 -9.66
C PHE A 18 5.58 11.04 -11.01
N SER A 19 6.19 10.48 -12.08
CA SER A 19 5.63 10.50 -13.43
C SER A 19 5.57 9.07 -13.94
N PRO A 20 4.39 8.42 -13.95
CA PRO A 20 4.27 7.02 -14.34
C PRO A 20 4.54 6.83 -15.82
N GLN A 21 5.73 6.30 -16.16
CA GLN A 21 6.12 6.06 -17.56
C GLN A 21 5.62 4.73 -18.11
N SER A 22 5.44 3.72 -17.24
CA SER A 22 4.99 2.39 -17.65
C SER A 22 3.47 2.29 -17.77
N LYS A 23 2.98 1.52 -18.75
CA LYS A 23 1.55 1.18 -18.96
C LYS A 23 0.63 2.42 -19.03
N LYS A 24 1.10 3.53 -19.60
CA LYS A 24 0.32 4.77 -19.72
C LYS A 24 -1.08 4.57 -20.29
N LYS A 25 -1.21 3.86 -21.40
CA LYS A 25 -2.50 3.57 -22.07
C LYS A 25 -3.45 2.79 -21.15
N GLU A 26 -2.96 1.74 -20.49
CA GLU A 26 -3.76 0.92 -19.58
C GLU A 26 -4.22 1.75 -18.34
N ARG A 27 -3.34 2.57 -17.79
CA ARG A 27 -3.65 3.46 -16.66
C ARG A 27 -4.66 4.54 -17.06
N PHE A 28 -4.52 5.12 -18.26
CA PHE A 28 -5.44 6.10 -18.78
C PHE A 28 -6.85 5.52 -18.93
N ILE A 29 -7.00 4.35 -19.57
CA ILE A 29 -8.31 3.67 -19.68
C ILE A 29 -8.90 3.35 -18.30
N LYS A 30 -8.07 2.83 -17.40
CA LYS A 30 -8.52 2.50 -16.02
C LYS A 30 -8.95 3.73 -15.22
N SER A 31 -8.42 4.92 -15.51
CA SER A 31 -8.78 6.15 -14.77
C SER A 31 -10.23 6.57 -14.98
N PHE A 32 -10.83 6.25 -16.12
CA PHE A 32 -12.26 6.51 -16.38
C PHE A 32 -13.18 5.72 -15.42
N PHE A 33 -12.76 4.52 -15.01
CA PHE A 33 -13.58 3.62 -14.18
C PHE A 33 -13.21 3.66 -12.69
N LYS A 34 -12.00 4.08 -12.34
CA LYS A 34 -11.48 4.00 -10.97
C LYS A 34 -11.51 5.32 -10.20
N GLY A 35 -11.88 6.41 -10.88
CA GLY A 35 -11.83 7.74 -10.29
C GLY A 35 -10.40 8.20 -9.96
N ASP A 36 -10.31 9.26 -9.17
CA ASP A 36 -9.06 9.89 -8.78
C ASP A 36 -8.43 9.21 -7.58
N TYR A 37 -7.54 8.28 -7.85
CA TYR A 37 -6.88 7.46 -6.83
C TYR A 37 -6.12 8.27 -5.76
N TYR A 38 -5.35 9.28 -6.19
CA TYR A 38 -4.49 10.04 -5.26
C TYR A 38 -5.30 11.06 -4.46
N LEU A 39 -6.28 11.70 -5.08
CA LEU A 39 -7.20 12.58 -4.37
C LEU A 39 -8.02 11.81 -3.34
N ASN A 40 -8.47 10.61 -3.66
CA ASN A 40 -9.17 9.75 -2.71
C ASN A 40 -8.24 9.35 -1.55
N LEU A 41 -6.97 9.01 -1.83
CA LEU A 41 -5.99 8.72 -0.78
C LEU A 41 -5.80 9.90 0.16
N LEU A 42 -5.64 11.13 -0.39
CA LEU A 42 -5.53 12.36 0.41
C LEU A 42 -6.76 12.55 1.31
N LYS A 43 -7.97 12.50 0.72
CA LYS A 43 -9.23 12.71 1.46
C LYS A 43 -9.42 11.68 2.57
N GLU A 44 -9.19 10.39 2.26
CA GLU A 44 -9.36 9.32 3.26
C GLU A 44 -8.32 9.40 4.37
N THR A 45 -7.06 9.72 4.04
CA THR A 45 -6.02 9.93 5.06
C THR A 45 -6.39 11.09 5.99
N GLN A 46 -6.83 12.22 5.44
CA GLN A 46 -7.26 13.38 6.23
C GLN A 46 -8.49 13.06 7.09
N ARG A 47 -9.46 12.31 6.54
CA ARG A 47 -10.65 11.87 7.29
C ARG A 47 -10.26 11.04 8.49
N ILE A 48 -9.51 9.94 8.31
CA ILE A 48 -9.16 9.05 9.44
C ILE A 48 -8.24 9.73 10.46
N ARG A 49 -7.40 10.67 10.03
CA ARG A 49 -6.59 11.51 10.93
C ARG A 49 -7.49 12.45 11.75
N GLY A 50 -8.52 13.03 11.12
CA GLY A 50 -9.54 13.83 11.81
C GLY A 50 -10.36 13.02 12.82
N ASP A 51 -10.58 11.73 12.55
CA ASP A 51 -11.22 10.76 13.46
C ASP A 51 -10.27 10.30 14.60
N GLY A 52 -9.05 10.86 14.70
CA GLY A 52 -8.09 10.57 15.78
C GLY A 52 -7.15 9.40 15.47
N PHE A 53 -7.22 8.75 14.31
CA PHE A 53 -6.32 7.66 13.96
C PHE A 53 -4.96 8.18 13.52
N VAL A 54 -3.98 8.12 14.40
CA VAL A 54 -2.60 8.57 14.12
C VAL A 54 -1.69 7.47 13.55
N GLY A 55 -2.22 6.30 13.28
CA GLY A 55 -1.47 5.14 12.78
C GLY A 55 -0.95 5.24 11.35
N VAL A 56 -1.41 6.21 10.55
CA VAL A 56 -0.91 6.48 9.19
C VAL A 56 -0.10 7.77 9.15
N ASN A 57 0.81 7.90 8.18
CA ASN A 57 1.48 9.16 7.94
C ASN A 57 0.50 10.20 7.38
N ASP A 58 0.66 11.45 7.78
CA ASP A 58 -0.18 12.54 7.32
C ASP A 58 0.10 12.89 5.85
N PHE A 59 -0.93 13.36 5.14
CA PHE A 59 -0.86 13.73 3.75
C PHE A 59 -1.27 15.20 3.61
N TYR A 60 -0.29 16.08 3.44
CA TYR A 60 -0.51 17.51 3.51
C TYR A 60 -0.91 18.13 2.19
N LEU A 61 -0.34 17.67 1.07
CA LEU A 61 -0.56 18.29 -0.22
C LEU A 61 -0.48 17.26 -1.35
N LEU A 62 -1.38 17.41 -2.32
CA LEU A 62 -1.35 16.76 -3.61
C LEU A 62 -1.42 17.82 -4.71
N ALA A 63 -0.40 17.89 -5.55
CA ALA A 63 -0.42 18.66 -6.79
C ALA A 63 -0.32 17.68 -7.97
N GLU A 64 -1.24 17.79 -8.93
CA GLU A 64 -1.35 16.86 -10.06
C GLU A 64 -1.52 17.61 -11.38
N LYS A 65 -0.80 17.13 -12.40
CA LYS A 65 -1.12 17.46 -13.80
C LYS A 65 -1.95 16.31 -14.37
N LYS A 66 -3.22 16.58 -14.64
CA LYS A 66 -4.20 15.58 -15.08
C LYS A 66 -4.64 15.77 -16.52
N VAL A 67 -5.03 14.65 -17.12
CA VAL A 67 -5.88 14.58 -18.30
C VAL A 67 -7.07 13.71 -17.90
N PHE A 68 -8.24 14.31 -17.72
CA PHE A 68 -9.39 13.70 -17.04
C PHE A 68 -9.01 13.21 -15.63
N ASN A 69 -9.28 11.95 -15.28
CA ASN A 69 -8.90 11.34 -14.00
C ASN A 69 -7.50 10.67 -14.03
N TYR A 70 -6.75 10.85 -15.11
CA TYR A 70 -5.41 10.29 -15.24
C TYR A 70 -4.35 11.32 -14.85
N SER A 71 -3.65 11.05 -13.75
CA SER A 71 -2.52 11.88 -13.33
C SER A 71 -1.27 11.50 -14.12
N ASN A 72 -0.78 12.44 -14.92
CA ASN A 72 0.44 12.27 -15.71
C ASN A 72 1.70 12.54 -14.87
N ILE A 73 1.64 13.58 -14.03
CA ILE A 73 2.67 13.93 -13.05
C ILE A 73 1.95 14.27 -11.76
N PHE A 74 2.49 13.82 -10.63
CA PHE A 74 2.01 14.29 -9.33
C PHE A 74 3.14 14.52 -8.34
N ILE A 75 2.89 15.44 -7.42
CA ILE A 75 3.76 15.80 -6.31
C ILE A 75 2.92 15.61 -5.05
N MET A 76 3.45 14.84 -4.10
CA MET A 76 2.83 14.63 -2.79
C MET A 76 3.76 15.13 -1.70
N ILE A 77 3.22 15.84 -0.72
CA ILE A 77 3.92 16.20 0.51
C ILE A 77 3.31 15.40 1.65
N LEU A 78 4.12 14.59 2.31
CA LEU A 78 3.74 13.67 3.36
C LEU A 78 4.53 13.97 4.64
N GLU A 79 3.98 13.56 5.78
CA GLU A 79 4.68 13.55 7.07
C GLU A 79 5.95 12.69 6.96
N TYR A 80 7.08 13.24 7.43
CA TYR A 80 8.26 12.43 7.71
C TYR A 80 8.12 11.83 9.10
N ILE A 81 8.15 10.52 9.19
CA ILE A 81 8.13 9.79 10.46
C ILE A 81 9.56 9.42 10.80
N GLU A 82 10.08 9.94 11.92
CA GLU A 82 11.40 9.60 12.43
C GLU A 82 11.37 8.21 13.08
N ARG A 83 12.27 7.29 12.59
CA ARG A 83 12.00 5.90 12.86
C ARG A 83 13.02 4.88 12.36
N GLU A 84 12.76 3.63 12.72
CA GLU A 84 13.30 2.47 12.04
C GLU A 84 12.26 1.79 11.15
N CYS A 85 12.65 1.50 9.91
CA CYS A 85 11.81 0.72 9.01
C CYS A 85 11.82 -0.75 9.46
N ILE A 86 10.65 -1.39 9.50
CA ILE A 86 10.52 -2.79 9.92
C ILE A 86 11.33 -3.75 9.02
N SER A 87 11.62 -3.37 7.78
CA SER A 87 12.52 -4.15 6.91
C SER A 87 13.94 -4.32 7.47
N ASN A 88 14.36 -3.45 8.38
CA ASN A 88 15.68 -3.43 9.01
C ASN A 88 15.69 -4.04 10.43
N ILE A 89 14.54 -4.49 10.90
CA ILE A 89 14.34 -5.03 12.25
C ILE A 89 13.94 -6.50 12.17
N ILE A 90 14.38 -7.29 13.14
CA ILE A 90 13.92 -8.68 13.26
C ILE A 90 12.44 -8.68 13.63
N LEU A 91 11.62 -9.32 12.79
CA LEU A 91 10.18 -9.42 12.96
C LEU A 91 9.83 -10.44 14.06
N ASN A 92 9.94 -10.04 15.33
CA ASN A 92 9.55 -10.84 16.47
C ASN A 92 8.01 -10.83 16.69
N ASP A 93 7.52 -11.65 17.61
CA ASP A 93 6.07 -11.81 17.82
C ASP A 93 5.40 -10.56 18.40
N GLU A 94 6.13 -9.75 19.18
CA GLU A 94 5.63 -8.46 19.68
C GLU A 94 5.36 -7.49 18.51
N ILE A 95 6.33 -7.33 17.60
CA ILE A 95 6.19 -6.48 16.42
C ILE A 95 5.07 -6.98 15.52
N LYS A 96 4.99 -8.30 15.29
CA LYS A 96 3.90 -8.91 14.53
C LYS A 96 2.53 -8.60 15.11
N THR A 97 2.40 -8.70 16.43
CA THR A 97 1.17 -8.37 17.15
C THR A 97 0.79 -6.90 16.99
N LYS A 98 1.76 -5.98 17.12
CA LYS A 98 1.55 -4.55 16.91
C LYS A 98 1.15 -4.22 15.46
N ILE A 99 1.80 -4.83 14.46
CA ILE A 99 1.43 -4.67 13.04
C ILE A 99 0.00 -5.14 12.80
N LYS A 100 -0.36 -6.33 13.29
CA LYS A 100 -1.70 -6.89 13.18
C LYS A 100 -2.75 -5.94 13.76
N ALA A 101 -2.57 -5.53 15.01
CA ALA A 101 -3.48 -4.62 15.70
C ALA A 101 -3.65 -3.30 14.92
N LYS A 102 -2.56 -2.75 14.37
CA LYS A 102 -2.58 -1.49 13.62
C LYS A 102 -3.31 -1.62 12.28
N VAL A 103 -3.17 -2.73 11.56
CA VAL A 103 -3.93 -2.99 10.31
C VAL A 103 -5.41 -3.24 10.61
N GLU A 104 -5.74 -3.95 11.69
CA GLU A 104 -7.13 -4.14 12.11
C GLU A 104 -7.79 -2.81 12.52
N GLU A 105 -7.06 -1.93 13.19
CA GLU A 105 -7.50 -0.58 13.53
C GLU A 105 -7.76 0.25 12.27
N LEU A 106 -6.85 0.22 11.28
CA LEU A 106 -7.04 0.84 9.97
C LEU A 106 -8.32 0.35 9.28
N HIS A 107 -8.59 -0.97 9.33
CA HIS A 107 -9.80 -1.56 8.76
C HIS A 107 -11.08 -1.11 9.48
N ARG A 108 -11.03 -0.86 10.82
CA ARG A 108 -12.16 -0.27 11.57
C ARG A 108 -12.46 1.16 11.13
N HIS A 109 -11.43 1.94 10.83
CA HIS A 109 -11.56 3.28 10.22
C HIS A 109 -11.93 3.25 8.74
N ASN A 110 -12.33 2.07 8.23
CA ASN A 110 -12.77 1.88 6.85
C ASN A 110 -11.75 2.33 5.81
N MET A 111 -10.49 1.96 6.01
CA MET A 111 -9.39 2.16 5.06
C MET A 111 -8.63 0.85 4.86
N VAL A 112 -7.96 0.69 3.74
CA VAL A 112 -7.16 -0.50 3.42
C VAL A 112 -5.73 -0.10 3.07
N MET A 113 -4.80 -0.98 3.41
CA MET A 113 -3.39 -0.75 3.10
C MET A 113 -3.08 -1.04 1.63
N GLY A 114 -3.57 -2.17 1.10
CA GLY A 114 -3.48 -2.55 -0.32
C GLY A 114 -2.12 -3.07 -0.77
N ASP A 115 -1.03 -2.72 -0.09
CA ASP A 115 0.31 -3.28 -0.31
C ASP A 115 1.01 -3.56 1.02
N ILE A 116 0.77 -4.74 1.55
CA ILE A 116 1.39 -5.21 2.79
C ILE A 116 2.82 -5.68 2.49
N GLN A 117 3.78 -4.92 2.98
CA GLN A 117 5.21 -5.30 2.97
C GLN A 117 5.93 -4.62 4.14
N THR A 118 7.04 -5.21 4.60
CA THR A 118 7.78 -4.71 5.78
C THR A 118 8.23 -3.27 5.64
N SER A 119 8.59 -2.84 4.42
CA SER A 119 9.00 -1.46 4.12
C SER A 119 7.91 -0.41 4.33
N ASN A 120 6.64 -0.82 4.38
CA ASN A 120 5.49 0.08 4.56
C ASN A 120 5.05 0.18 6.03
N PHE A 121 5.78 -0.46 6.95
CA PHE A 121 5.63 -0.33 8.39
C PHE A 121 6.86 0.31 9.01
N ILE A 122 6.62 1.20 9.93
CA ILE A 122 7.62 2.01 10.62
C ILE A 122 7.42 1.86 12.11
N LEU A 123 8.48 1.51 12.84
CA LEU A 123 8.50 1.56 14.29
C LEU A 123 8.96 2.96 14.72
N SER A 124 8.07 3.72 15.35
CA SER A 124 8.33 5.07 15.82
C SER A 124 7.84 5.20 17.27
N HIS A 125 8.73 5.53 18.20
CA HIS A 125 8.43 5.65 19.63
C HIS A 125 7.70 4.43 20.23
N GLY A 126 8.10 3.21 19.80
CA GLY A 126 7.49 1.96 20.24
C GLY A 126 6.15 1.59 19.59
N GLU A 127 5.62 2.45 18.71
CA GLU A 127 4.35 2.27 17.99
C GLU A 127 4.56 2.00 16.50
N ILE A 128 3.69 1.17 15.94
CA ILE A 128 3.68 0.94 14.48
C ILE A 128 2.92 2.06 13.77
N ARG A 129 3.57 2.65 12.78
CA ARG A 129 3.00 3.60 11.83
C ARG A 129 2.97 2.96 10.44
N ILE A 130 1.91 3.20 9.68
CA ILE A 130 1.72 2.70 8.32
C ILE A 130 2.00 3.82 7.33
N ILE A 131 2.79 3.52 6.30
CA ILE A 131 3.00 4.42 5.17
C ILE A 131 2.49 3.79 3.87
N ASP A 132 2.27 4.61 2.86
CA ASP A 132 1.84 4.16 1.53
C ASP A 132 0.52 3.36 1.53
N CYS A 133 -0.48 3.85 2.26
CA CYS A 133 -1.83 3.31 2.20
C CYS A 133 -2.46 3.44 0.80
N SER A 134 -3.50 2.65 0.56
CA SER A 134 -4.20 2.61 -0.71
C SER A 134 -5.34 3.64 -0.78
N GLY A 135 -5.40 4.41 -1.86
CA GLY A 135 -6.57 5.23 -2.21
C GLY A 135 -7.74 4.44 -2.82
N LYS A 136 -7.73 3.11 -2.74
CA LYS A 136 -8.84 2.28 -3.21
C LYS A 136 -9.99 2.31 -2.23
N TYR A 137 -11.23 2.28 -2.77
CA TYR A 137 -12.42 2.16 -1.93
C TYR A 137 -12.36 0.88 -1.08
N PRO A 138 -12.50 0.96 0.24
CA PRO A 138 -12.46 -0.19 1.14
C PRO A 138 -13.71 -1.05 0.99
N ASN A 139 -13.54 -2.35 0.92
CA ASN A 139 -14.61 -3.34 0.97
C ASN A 139 -14.11 -4.63 1.64
N ALA A 140 -15.01 -5.55 1.95
CA ALA A 140 -14.68 -6.80 2.64
C ALA A 140 -13.60 -7.62 1.92
N TYR A 141 -13.67 -7.68 0.58
CA TYR A 141 -12.67 -8.38 -0.23
C TYR A 141 -11.26 -7.76 -0.08
N ARG A 142 -11.13 -6.43 -0.12
CA ARG A 142 -9.83 -5.76 0.03
C ARG A 142 -9.27 -5.85 1.44
N LYS A 143 -10.13 -5.78 2.46
CA LYS A 143 -9.73 -6.05 3.84
C LYS A 143 -9.23 -7.50 4.00
N ALA A 144 -9.89 -8.47 3.34
CA ALA A 144 -9.43 -9.86 3.29
C ALA A 144 -8.11 -10.00 2.51
N GLU A 145 -7.91 -9.23 1.43
CA GLU A 145 -6.64 -9.21 0.69
C GLU A 145 -5.48 -8.71 1.56
N ASP A 146 -5.69 -7.68 2.39
CA ASP A 146 -4.70 -7.22 3.37
C ASP A 146 -4.40 -8.33 4.39
N ARG A 147 -5.41 -8.99 4.97
CA ARG A 147 -5.23 -10.12 5.91
C ARG A 147 -4.47 -11.28 5.29
N PHE A 148 -4.80 -11.65 4.05
CA PHE A 148 -4.07 -12.67 3.30
C PHE A 148 -2.60 -12.30 3.09
N ASN A 149 -2.33 -11.05 2.73
CA ASN A 149 -0.97 -10.57 2.52
C ASN A 149 -0.17 -10.47 3.83
N LEU A 150 -0.81 -10.13 4.96
CA LEU A 150 -0.18 -10.21 6.29
C LEU A 150 0.31 -11.64 6.58
N TRP A 151 -0.55 -12.64 6.35
CA TRP A 151 -0.18 -14.04 6.50
C TRP A 151 0.93 -14.46 5.55
N ASN A 152 0.72 -14.24 4.26
CA ASN A 152 1.59 -14.77 3.21
C ASN A 152 2.97 -14.12 3.16
N ARG A 153 3.08 -12.82 3.51
CA ARG A 153 4.34 -12.06 3.41
C ARG A 153 5.05 -11.86 4.74
N LEU A 154 4.31 -11.77 5.83
CA LEU A 154 4.87 -11.45 7.15
C LEU A 154 4.70 -12.59 8.16
N GLY A 155 4.03 -13.68 7.80
CA GLY A 155 3.73 -14.78 8.72
C GLY A 155 2.81 -14.39 9.87
N ILE A 156 1.97 -13.37 9.68
CA ILE A 156 1.05 -12.85 10.71
C ILE A 156 -0.34 -13.47 10.46
N ALA A 157 -0.74 -14.41 11.34
CA ALA A 157 -2.02 -15.09 11.23
C ALA A 157 -3.21 -14.10 11.36
N PRO A 158 -4.22 -14.19 10.48
CA PRO A 158 -5.42 -13.36 10.58
C PRO A 158 -6.23 -13.72 11.83
N THR A 159 -6.91 -12.74 12.43
CA THR A 159 -7.81 -12.95 13.57
C THR A 159 -9.10 -13.64 13.13
N THR A 160 -9.56 -13.36 11.92
CA THR A 160 -10.77 -13.93 11.34
C THR A 160 -10.50 -14.46 9.95
N THR A 161 -10.98 -15.66 9.68
CA THR A 161 -11.06 -16.27 8.35
C THR A 161 -12.53 -16.26 7.94
N ASP A 162 -12.86 -15.43 6.96
CA ASP A 162 -14.21 -15.32 6.40
C ASP A 162 -14.24 -15.83 4.95
N PHE A 163 -15.41 -15.83 4.36
CA PHE A 163 -15.62 -16.22 2.97
C PHE A 163 -14.74 -15.43 2.00
N TYR A 164 -14.48 -14.14 2.27
CA TYR A 164 -13.62 -13.31 1.42
C TYR A 164 -12.15 -13.71 1.51
N CYS A 165 -11.68 -14.17 2.67
CA CYS A 165 -10.32 -14.74 2.80
C CYS A 165 -10.16 -16.00 1.94
N PHE A 166 -11.18 -16.86 1.89
CA PHE A 166 -11.20 -18.02 1.00
C PHE A 166 -11.17 -17.59 -0.47
N LEU A 167 -12.00 -16.65 -0.88
CA LEU A 167 -12.03 -16.12 -2.26
C LEU A 167 -10.66 -15.53 -2.68
N VAL A 168 -10.03 -14.74 -1.83
CA VAL A 168 -8.71 -14.16 -2.10
C VAL A 168 -7.67 -15.27 -2.26
N SER A 169 -7.65 -16.25 -1.37
CA SER A 169 -6.72 -17.39 -1.44
C SER A 169 -6.89 -18.17 -2.74
N TYR A 170 -8.13 -18.46 -3.11
CA TYR A 170 -8.46 -19.16 -4.34
C TYR A 170 -8.06 -18.38 -5.59
N GLU A 171 -8.35 -17.08 -5.63
CA GLU A 171 -7.93 -16.20 -6.74
C GLU A 171 -6.40 -16.16 -6.89
N LYS A 172 -5.66 -16.04 -5.78
CA LYS A 172 -4.19 -16.03 -5.81
C LYS A 172 -3.65 -17.39 -6.30
N PHE A 173 -4.25 -18.49 -5.84
CA PHE A 173 -3.91 -19.83 -6.33
C PHE A 173 -4.14 -19.96 -7.84
N LEU A 174 -5.31 -19.58 -8.36
CA LEU A 174 -5.59 -19.62 -9.80
C LEU A 174 -4.60 -18.77 -10.60
N LYS A 175 -4.32 -17.55 -10.16
CA LYS A 175 -3.33 -16.68 -10.81
C LYS A 175 -1.93 -17.32 -10.84
N GLN A 176 -1.55 -18.03 -9.80
CA GLN A 176 -0.28 -18.78 -9.76
C GLN A 176 -0.28 -19.92 -10.78
N GLN A 177 -1.35 -20.74 -10.85
CA GLN A 177 -1.47 -21.82 -11.81
C GLN A 177 -1.40 -21.30 -13.27
N ILE A 178 -2.13 -20.22 -13.57
CA ILE A 178 -2.09 -19.58 -14.88
C ILE A 178 -0.67 -19.09 -15.24
N ARG A 179 0.05 -18.49 -14.29
CA ARG A 179 1.45 -18.08 -14.52
C ARG A 179 2.37 -19.26 -14.80
N LEU A 180 2.21 -20.36 -14.07
CA LEU A 180 2.99 -21.59 -14.27
C LEU A 180 2.69 -22.19 -15.66
N LEU A 181 1.43 -22.27 -16.04
CA LEU A 181 1.03 -22.73 -17.38
C LEU A 181 1.62 -21.86 -18.49
N LYS A 182 1.52 -20.54 -18.35
CA LYS A 182 2.12 -19.60 -19.34
C LYS A 182 3.63 -19.80 -19.44
N ARG A 183 4.34 -19.99 -18.32
CA ARG A 183 5.78 -20.28 -18.34
C ARG A 183 6.10 -21.59 -19.07
N LYS A 184 5.33 -22.66 -18.80
CA LYS A 184 5.49 -23.96 -19.49
C LYS A 184 5.26 -23.85 -20.99
N ILE A 185 4.25 -23.08 -21.43
CA ILE A 185 3.95 -22.87 -22.85
C ILE A 185 5.08 -22.06 -23.52
N LEU A 186 5.52 -20.96 -22.88
CA LEU A 186 6.62 -20.15 -23.41
C LEU A 186 7.93 -20.94 -23.53
N TYR A 187 8.23 -21.82 -22.54
CA TYR A 187 9.39 -22.69 -22.58
C TYR A 187 9.33 -23.70 -23.74
N LYS A 188 8.14 -24.23 -24.04
CA LYS A 188 7.96 -25.14 -25.20
C LYS A 188 8.10 -24.44 -26.54
N ILE A 189 7.71 -23.16 -26.63
CA ILE A 189 7.74 -22.39 -27.89
C ILE A 189 9.13 -21.80 -28.14
N ASN A 190 9.89 -21.44 -27.12
CA ASN A 190 11.20 -20.81 -27.27
C ASN A 190 12.20 -21.23 -26.19
N PRO A 191 12.79 -22.44 -26.31
CA PRO A 191 13.70 -22.98 -25.28
C PRO A 191 15.02 -22.22 -25.14
N LEU A 192 15.41 -21.37 -26.13
CA LEU A 192 16.70 -20.69 -26.17
C LEU A 192 16.73 -19.31 -25.47
N HIS A 193 15.59 -18.75 -25.06
CA HIS A 193 15.54 -17.37 -24.53
C HIS A 193 15.63 -17.26 -23.01
N LEU A 194 15.72 -18.38 -22.25
CA LEU A 194 15.73 -18.40 -20.79
C LEU A 194 17.04 -18.94 -20.17
N ALA A 195 18.07 -19.11 -20.99
CA ALA A 195 19.41 -19.54 -20.53
C ALA A 195 20.39 -18.35 -20.40
N LYS A 196 19.85 -17.15 -20.05
CA LYS A 196 20.69 -15.98 -19.67
C LYS A 196 20.24 -15.43 -18.33
#